data_28984153f01024a18542fc07b10187da
#
_entry.id   28984153f01024a18542fc07b10187da
#
_cell.length_a   1.000
_cell.length_b   1.000
_cell.length_c   1.000
_cell.angle_alpha   90.00
_cell.angle_beta   90.00
_cell.angle_gamma   90.00
#
_symmetry.space_group_name_H-M   'P 1'
#
loop_
_entity.id
_entity.type
_entity.pdbx_description
1 polymer ?
#
loop_
_entity_poly.entity_id
_entity_poly.type
_entity_poly.pdbx_seq_one_letter_code
_entity_poly.pdbx_strand_id
1 'polypeptide(L)'
;MQLGIDLTASTVRLAVADGEQLRFTAEVQPQVGLVETLAAARACLPPELDSAVTAVRIAIVPGKRDLQLTDVGVLRIAPRSMAALRPFAAWPGTAGASLRARSAEVPGGSDFVGNHKLPADPTQLCEAASGVVAAGASRLVVSAAGAPSAPWLERTAAGVLRTELGLHVEVAHELGGTGVREREHAAALNLGLTSWAEAVVADARRAFPDSDLGFAHGMGGFGSAAEFVRQPLGVFHGVVRAAVLGVSRVTGHTDFILVSARDDSTTLVGVTGGEPDRADVEQLWGVTHNHLALDSVELPLGAGADPATSPLGRRMLARRPGYPVVAIGDAAASGAEPAGLSGVLQWAIAFGATQGRVTVLIERVLRRGLGTHAAAEQTLALVEEAVTRATLAGAAPSPEPRSSADVRPLAYVSDPVDTVRVRVSGAPA
;
A
#
# COMPACT_ATOMS: atom_id res chain seq x y z
N MET A 1 10.94 24.45 0.65
CA MET A 1 10.80 23.60 1.85
C MET A 1 9.60 22.68 1.74
N GLN A 2 9.56 21.59 2.51
CA GLN A 2 8.44 20.66 2.56
C GLN A 2 7.83 20.61 3.96
N LEU A 3 6.51 20.59 4.04
CA LEU A 3 5.75 20.37 5.26
C LEU A 3 5.28 18.92 5.30
N GLY A 4 5.73 18.15 6.28
CA GLY A 4 5.21 16.84 6.59
C GLY A 4 4.15 16.92 7.68
N ILE A 5 3.05 16.21 7.51
CA ILE A 5 1.92 16.17 8.45
C ILE A 5 1.61 14.71 8.76
N ASP A 6 1.70 14.32 10.03
CA ASP A 6 1.23 13.02 10.53
C ASP A 6 -0.12 13.21 11.23
N LEU A 7 -1.17 12.67 10.64
CA LEU A 7 -2.56 12.78 11.12
C LEU A 7 -2.97 11.49 11.82
N THR A 8 -3.35 11.62 13.10
CA THR A 8 -4.03 10.58 13.87
C THR A 8 -5.37 11.09 14.39
N ALA A 9 -6.20 10.24 14.97
CA ALA A 9 -7.47 10.66 15.55
C ALA A 9 -7.29 11.55 16.78
N SER A 10 -6.16 11.43 17.48
CA SER A 10 -5.85 12.14 18.73
C SER A 10 -4.92 13.33 18.58
N THR A 11 -4.08 13.35 17.52
CA THR A 11 -2.96 14.29 17.42
C THR A 11 -2.58 14.54 15.97
N VAL A 12 -2.18 15.78 15.67
CA VAL A 12 -1.57 16.15 14.39
C VAL A 12 -0.15 16.63 14.65
N ARG A 13 0.84 15.96 14.06
CA ARG A 13 2.25 16.32 14.18
C ARG A 13 2.78 16.89 12.88
N LEU A 14 3.53 17.98 12.98
CA LEU A 14 4.06 18.75 11.87
C LEU A 14 5.58 18.70 11.88
N ALA A 15 6.16 18.61 10.72
CA ALA A 15 7.61 18.77 10.52
C ALA A 15 7.88 19.58 9.24
N VAL A 16 8.58 20.68 9.34
CA VAL A 16 9.09 21.41 8.17
C VAL A 16 10.53 20.98 7.92
N ALA A 17 10.81 20.55 6.70
CA ALA A 17 12.14 20.13 6.28
C ALA A 17 12.65 20.95 5.08
N ASP A 18 13.96 21.20 5.08
CA ASP A 18 14.71 21.72 3.97
C ASP A 18 15.72 20.66 3.52
N GLY A 19 15.37 19.92 2.47
CA GLY A 19 16.07 18.69 2.13
C GLY A 19 16.03 17.69 3.28
N GLU A 20 17.20 17.35 3.79
CA GLU A 20 17.37 16.37 4.90
C GLU A 20 17.39 17.01 6.29
N GLN A 21 17.27 18.34 6.37
CA GLN A 21 17.35 19.07 7.63
C GLN A 21 15.96 19.40 8.16
N LEU A 22 15.69 18.95 9.38
CA LEU A 22 14.49 19.32 10.13
C LEU A 22 14.65 20.78 10.61
N ARG A 23 13.71 21.66 10.25
CA ARG A 23 13.72 23.10 10.57
C ARG A 23 12.74 23.48 11.67
N PHE A 24 11.60 22.80 11.72
CA PHE A 24 10.53 23.14 12.65
C PHE A 24 9.67 21.92 12.95
N THR A 25 9.13 21.86 14.14
CA THR A 25 8.13 20.85 14.55
C THR A 25 7.04 21.52 15.39
N ALA A 26 5.82 21.05 15.25
CA ALA A 26 4.69 21.47 16.07
C ALA A 26 3.68 20.33 16.24
N GLU A 27 2.88 20.42 17.28
CA GLU A 27 1.77 19.51 17.54
C GLU A 27 0.49 20.33 17.72
N VAL A 28 -0.59 19.88 17.10
CA VAL A 28 -1.92 20.49 17.24
C VAL A 28 -2.97 19.41 17.47
N GLN A 29 -4.05 19.80 18.11
CA GLN A 29 -5.19 18.92 18.30
C GLN A 29 -6.05 18.89 17.03
N PRO A 30 -6.55 17.70 16.61
CA PRO A 30 -7.49 17.61 15.51
C PRO A 30 -8.74 18.44 15.76
N GLN A 31 -9.27 19.03 14.70
CA GLN A 31 -10.53 19.79 14.70
C GLN A 31 -11.68 18.92 14.19
N VAL A 32 -12.89 19.48 14.18
CA VAL A 32 -14.08 18.82 13.65
C VAL A 32 -14.06 18.84 12.12
N GLY A 33 -13.32 18.01 11.49
CA GLY A 33 -13.17 17.93 10.04
C GLY A 33 -11.73 18.06 9.60
N LEU A 34 -11.44 17.47 8.45
CA LEU A 34 -10.05 17.40 7.94
C LEU A 34 -9.58 18.78 7.44
N VAL A 35 -10.44 19.56 6.82
CA VAL A 35 -10.09 20.91 6.34
C VAL A 35 -9.67 21.82 7.49
N GLU A 36 -10.47 21.85 8.54
CA GLU A 36 -10.24 22.66 9.74
C GLU A 36 -8.98 22.18 10.47
N THR A 37 -8.77 20.89 10.53
CA THR A 37 -7.56 20.29 11.12
C THR A 37 -6.32 20.71 10.35
N LEU A 38 -6.32 20.62 9.02
CA LEU A 38 -5.21 21.01 8.17
C LEU A 38 -4.98 22.52 8.18
N ALA A 39 -6.04 23.33 8.25
CA ALA A 39 -5.94 24.78 8.39
C ALA A 39 -5.32 25.18 9.74
N ALA A 40 -5.73 24.52 10.85
CA ALA A 40 -5.11 24.72 12.16
C ALA A 40 -3.63 24.31 12.16
N ALA A 41 -3.29 23.21 11.49
CA ALA A 41 -1.91 22.77 11.31
C ALA A 41 -1.08 23.84 10.57
N ARG A 42 -1.59 24.39 9.49
CA ARG A 42 -0.94 25.47 8.72
C ARG A 42 -0.77 26.73 9.57
N ALA A 43 -1.77 27.12 10.34
CA ALA A 43 -1.75 28.33 11.19
C ALA A 43 -0.69 28.26 12.31
N CYS A 44 -0.16 27.07 12.65
CA CYS A 44 0.92 26.91 13.61
C CYS A 44 2.32 27.23 13.01
N LEU A 45 2.41 27.35 11.69
CA LEU A 45 3.70 27.65 11.06
C LEU A 45 4.07 29.12 11.25
N PRO A 46 5.34 29.43 11.58
CA PRO A 46 5.85 30.80 11.48
C PRO A 46 5.64 31.35 10.06
N PRO A 47 5.27 32.64 9.89
CA PRO A 47 4.97 33.22 8.58
C PRO A 47 6.07 33.04 7.53
N GLU A 48 7.32 33.11 7.95
CA GLU A 48 8.49 32.89 7.09
C GLU A 48 8.61 31.43 6.61
N LEU A 49 8.17 30.45 7.41
CA LEU A 49 8.15 29.06 6.99
C LEU A 49 6.92 28.75 6.14
N ASP A 50 5.73 29.27 6.48
CA ASP A 50 4.53 29.09 5.66
C ASP A 50 4.74 29.58 4.24
N SER A 51 5.36 30.76 4.07
CA SER A 51 5.69 31.31 2.75
C SER A 51 6.75 30.51 1.97
N ALA A 52 7.62 29.78 2.68
CA ALA A 52 8.68 28.98 2.08
C ALA A 52 8.26 27.53 1.76
N VAL A 53 7.13 27.07 2.29
CA VAL A 53 6.59 25.72 2.02
C VAL A 53 5.97 25.70 0.63
N THR A 54 6.55 24.91 -0.26
CA THR A 54 6.05 24.68 -1.63
C THR A 54 5.39 23.32 -1.80
N ALA A 55 5.65 22.39 -0.86
CA ALA A 55 5.13 21.02 -0.93
C ALA A 55 4.63 20.56 0.43
N VAL A 56 3.50 19.87 0.44
CA VAL A 56 2.87 19.29 1.64
C VAL A 56 2.77 17.78 1.47
N ARG A 57 3.24 17.03 2.48
CA ARG A 57 3.31 15.58 2.51
C ARG A 57 2.49 15.07 3.69
N ILE A 58 1.39 14.39 3.42
CA ILE A 58 0.40 13.98 4.42
C ILE A 58 0.51 12.47 4.68
N ALA A 59 0.72 12.10 5.94
CA ALA A 59 0.64 10.73 6.43
C ALA A 59 -0.70 10.57 7.16
N ILE A 60 -1.61 9.83 6.56
CA ILE A 60 -2.95 9.56 7.10
C ILE A 60 -3.33 8.12 6.75
N VAL A 61 -4.00 7.40 7.65
CA VAL A 61 -4.55 6.07 7.40
C VAL A 61 -6.06 6.07 7.62
N PRO A 62 -6.83 5.30 6.80
CA PRO A 62 -8.26 5.15 7.02
C PRO A 62 -8.55 4.28 8.24
N GLY A 63 -9.66 4.55 8.92
CA GLY A 63 -10.25 3.61 9.85
C GLY A 63 -11.12 2.57 9.12
N LYS A 64 -11.48 1.50 9.81
CA LYS A 64 -12.36 0.45 9.23
C LYS A 64 -13.73 1.01 8.78
N ARG A 65 -14.21 2.08 9.39
CA ARG A 65 -15.47 2.78 9.04
C ARG A 65 -15.43 3.47 7.68
N ASP A 66 -14.22 3.76 7.18
CA ASP A 66 -14.01 4.44 5.90
C ASP A 66 -14.06 3.46 4.72
N LEU A 67 -14.01 2.15 5.01
CA LEU A 67 -14.11 1.08 4.03
C LEU A 67 -15.56 0.90 3.57
N GLN A 68 -15.85 1.23 2.32
CA GLN A 68 -17.17 1.12 1.70
C GLN A 68 -17.21 -0.01 0.68
N LEU A 69 -17.92 -1.09 1.02
CA LEU A 69 -18.01 -2.31 0.20
C LEU A 69 -19.43 -2.58 -0.33
N THR A 70 -20.37 -1.68 -0.08
CA THR A 70 -21.79 -1.91 -0.39
C THR A 70 -22.08 -2.00 -1.87
N ASP A 71 -21.24 -1.40 -2.69
CA ASP A 71 -21.37 -1.32 -4.17
C ASP A 71 -20.19 -2.01 -4.90
N VAL A 72 -19.32 -2.71 -4.17
CA VAL A 72 -18.20 -3.46 -4.74
C VAL A 72 -18.66 -4.86 -5.12
N GLY A 73 -18.36 -5.27 -6.35
CA GLY A 73 -18.55 -6.62 -6.86
C GLY A 73 -17.26 -7.23 -7.38
N VAL A 74 -17.25 -8.55 -7.60
CA VAL A 74 -16.08 -9.27 -8.11
C VAL A 74 -16.46 -10.25 -9.21
N LEU A 75 -15.65 -10.23 -10.27
CA LEU A 75 -15.65 -11.26 -11.30
C LEU A 75 -14.31 -12.00 -11.26
N ARG A 76 -14.36 -13.28 -10.93
CA ARG A 76 -13.19 -14.15 -10.96
C ARG A 76 -13.17 -14.98 -12.25
N ILE A 77 -12.09 -14.85 -13.01
CA ILE A 77 -11.81 -15.66 -14.20
C ILE A 77 -10.97 -16.86 -13.76
N ALA A 78 -11.59 -18.00 -13.62
CA ALA A 78 -10.94 -19.23 -13.12
C ALA A 78 -11.72 -20.48 -13.55
N PRO A 79 -11.12 -21.68 -13.52
CA PRO A 79 -11.88 -22.90 -13.46
C PRO A 79 -12.82 -22.85 -12.23
N ARG A 80 -13.97 -23.55 -12.33
CA ARG A 80 -14.96 -23.56 -11.24
C ARG A 80 -14.32 -23.92 -9.90
N SER A 81 -14.43 -23.02 -8.94
CA SER A 81 -13.83 -23.19 -7.63
C SER A 81 -14.64 -24.14 -6.73
N MET A 82 -13.93 -24.89 -5.88
CA MET A 82 -14.59 -25.57 -4.74
C MET A 82 -15.19 -24.51 -3.80
N ALA A 83 -16.23 -24.88 -3.05
CA ALA A 83 -16.96 -23.95 -2.18
C ALA A 83 -16.08 -23.14 -1.22
N ALA A 84 -15.04 -23.77 -0.65
CA ALA A 84 -14.08 -23.11 0.26
C ALA A 84 -13.12 -22.11 -0.44
N LEU A 85 -13.04 -22.16 -1.77
CA LEU A 85 -12.15 -21.31 -2.57
C LEU A 85 -12.92 -20.29 -3.43
N ARG A 86 -14.24 -20.25 -3.31
CA ARG A 86 -15.05 -19.24 -4.02
C ARG A 86 -14.66 -17.82 -3.64
N PRO A 87 -14.95 -16.83 -4.50
CA PRO A 87 -14.71 -15.43 -4.17
C PRO A 87 -15.21 -15.08 -2.77
N PHE A 88 -14.37 -14.41 -1.98
CA PHE A 88 -14.66 -13.97 -0.61
C PHE A 88 -15.11 -15.06 0.39
N ALA A 89 -14.88 -16.36 0.12
CA ALA A 89 -15.20 -17.41 1.08
C ALA A 89 -14.53 -17.24 2.44
N ALA A 90 -13.31 -16.68 2.46
CA ALA A 90 -12.53 -16.41 3.67
C ALA A 90 -12.70 -14.97 4.21
N TRP A 91 -13.56 -14.15 3.60
CA TRP A 91 -13.81 -12.79 4.10
C TRP A 91 -14.74 -12.82 5.32
N PRO A 92 -14.35 -12.20 6.45
CA PRO A 92 -15.09 -12.31 7.71
C PRO A 92 -16.39 -11.50 7.74
N GLY A 93 -17.33 -11.95 8.59
CA GLY A 93 -18.52 -11.21 8.97
C GLY A 93 -19.55 -10.99 7.86
N THR A 94 -20.47 -10.07 8.11
CA THR A 94 -21.60 -9.73 7.20
C THR A 94 -21.11 -9.11 5.87
N ALA A 95 -20.02 -8.36 5.89
CA ALA A 95 -19.42 -7.81 4.68
C ALA A 95 -19.01 -8.91 3.70
N GLY A 96 -18.44 -10.03 4.20
CA GLY A 96 -18.11 -11.18 3.36
C GLY A 96 -19.34 -11.84 2.73
N ALA A 97 -20.45 -11.93 3.45
CA ALA A 97 -21.71 -12.47 2.90
C ALA A 97 -22.24 -11.54 1.79
N SER A 98 -22.19 -10.23 2.00
CA SER A 98 -22.63 -9.22 1.04
C SER A 98 -21.75 -9.22 -0.24
N LEU A 99 -20.42 -9.32 -0.09
CA LEU A 99 -19.50 -9.41 -1.22
C LEU A 99 -19.71 -10.72 -2.02
N ARG A 100 -19.93 -11.86 -1.34
CA ARG A 100 -20.25 -13.12 -2.02
C ARG A 100 -21.53 -13.04 -2.85
N ALA A 101 -22.55 -12.33 -2.37
CA ALA A 101 -23.78 -12.10 -3.14
C ALA A 101 -23.54 -11.27 -4.41
N ARG A 102 -22.50 -10.42 -4.42
CA ARG A 102 -22.08 -9.62 -5.58
C ARG A 102 -20.80 -10.18 -6.20
N SER A 103 -20.67 -11.48 -6.30
CA SER A 103 -19.53 -12.12 -6.96
C SER A 103 -19.98 -13.20 -7.93
N ALA A 104 -19.23 -13.35 -9.01
CA ALA A 104 -19.43 -14.42 -9.98
C ALA A 104 -18.08 -15.01 -10.43
N GLU A 105 -18.12 -16.26 -10.88
CA GLU A 105 -16.99 -16.94 -11.53
C GLU A 105 -17.30 -17.15 -13.00
N VAL A 106 -16.35 -16.78 -13.86
CA VAL A 106 -16.40 -16.98 -15.31
C VAL A 106 -15.31 -17.97 -15.70
N PRO A 107 -15.61 -18.98 -16.53
CA PRO A 107 -14.60 -19.93 -16.99
C PRO A 107 -13.45 -19.22 -17.70
N GLY A 108 -12.22 -19.62 -17.38
CA GLY A 108 -11.02 -19.02 -17.98
C GLY A 108 -9.82 -19.07 -17.04
N GLY A 109 -8.86 -18.16 -17.29
CA GLY A 109 -7.64 -18.07 -16.48
C GLY A 109 -6.47 -18.84 -17.09
N SER A 110 -5.50 -19.10 -16.25
CA SER A 110 -4.28 -19.85 -16.57
C SER A 110 -3.87 -20.66 -15.35
N ASP A 111 -3.03 -21.65 -15.54
CA ASP A 111 -2.31 -22.23 -14.42
C ASP A 111 -1.28 -21.20 -13.86
N PHE A 112 -0.67 -21.55 -12.75
CA PHE A 112 0.27 -20.69 -12.04
C PHE A 112 1.50 -20.31 -12.88
N VAL A 113 1.90 -21.17 -13.79
CA VAL A 113 3.10 -21.01 -14.63
C VAL A 113 2.80 -20.38 -16.00
N GLY A 114 1.55 -20.03 -16.24
CA GLY A 114 1.12 -19.38 -17.47
C GLY A 114 0.92 -20.34 -18.65
N ASN A 115 0.69 -21.64 -18.42
CA ASN A 115 0.20 -22.58 -19.42
C ASN A 115 -1.32 -22.52 -19.51
N HIS A 116 -1.86 -23.11 -20.56
CA HIS A 116 -3.32 -23.26 -20.74
C HIS A 116 -4.09 -21.94 -20.54
N LYS A 117 -3.57 -20.87 -21.13
CA LYS A 117 -4.19 -19.54 -21.05
C LYS A 117 -5.53 -19.54 -21.79
N LEU A 118 -6.59 -19.41 -21.03
CA LEU A 118 -7.96 -19.34 -21.55
C LEU A 118 -8.55 -17.96 -21.20
N PRO A 119 -8.72 -17.04 -22.18
CA PRO A 119 -9.46 -15.80 -21.95
C PRO A 119 -10.91 -16.09 -21.62
N ALA A 120 -11.53 -15.24 -20.79
CA ALA A 120 -12.97 -15.32 -20.56
C ALA A 120 -13.72 -15.00 -21.85
N ASP A 121 -14.78 -15.74 -22.13
CA ASP A 121 -15.70 -15.43 -23.23
C ASP A 121 -16.40 -14.09 -22.95
N PRO A 122 -16.37 -13.11 -23.89
CA PRO A 122 -16.94 -11.78 -23.68
C PRO A 122 -18.43 -11.79 -23.33
N THR A 123 -19.21 -12.69 -23.94
CA THR A 123 -20.65 -12.79 -23.69
C THR A 123 -20.92 -13.28 -22.27
N GLN A 124 -20.27 -14.37 -21.86
CA GLN A 124 -20.38 -14.89 -20.49
C GLN A 124 -19.87 -13.88 -19.45
N LEU A 125 -18.81 -13.13 -19.78
CA LEU A 125 -18.27 -12.10 -18.90
C LEU A 125 -19.29 -10.97 -18.68
N CYS A 126 -19.93 -10.47 -19.75
CA CYS A 126 -20.95 -9.44 -19.67
C CYS A 126 -22.24 -9.92 -18.96
N GLU A 127 -22.66 -11.16 -19.20
CA GLU A 127 -23.80 -11.78 -18.49
C GLU A 127 -23.52 -11.89 -16.98
N ALA A 128 -22.34 -12.38 -16.61
CA ALA A 128 -21.93 -12.48 -15.20
C ALA A 128 -21.85 -11.11 -14.54
N ALA A 129 -21.27 -10.10 -15.23
CA ALA A 129 -21.18 -8.74 -14.76
C ALA A 129 -22.57 -8.13 -14.55
N SER A 130 -23.48 -8.31 -15.49
CA SER A 130 -24.87 -7.83 -15.38
C SER A 130 -25.58 -8.44 -14.17
N GLY A 131 -25.35 -9.72 -13.87
CA GLY A 131 -25.85 -10.37 -12.66
C GLY A 131 -25.29 -9.76 -11.38
N VAL A 132 -23.99 -9.45 -11.34
CA VAL A 132 -23.32 -8.79 -10.21
C VAL A 132 -23.81 -7.36 -10.01
N VAL A 133 -24.03 -6.62 -11.11
CA VAL A 133 -24.63 -5.27 -11.10
C VAL A 133 -26.08 -5.32 -10.60
N ALA A 134 -26.89 -6.27 -11.07
CA ALA A 134 -28.26 -6.47 -10.58
C ALA A 134 -28.32 -6.80 -9.07
N ALA A 135 -27.24 -7.42 -8.53
CA ALA A 135 -27.09 -7.65 -7.11
C ALA A 135 -26.61 -6.41 -6.31
N GLY A 136 -26.45 -5.25 -6.98
CA GLY A 136 -26.16 -3.95 -6.36
C GLY A 136 -24.71 -3.50 -6.46
N ALA A 137 -23.87 -4.11 -7.30
CA ALA A 137 -22.53 -3.59 -7.56
C ALA A 137 -22.55 -2.47 -8.61
N SER A 138 -21.79 -1.41 -8.38
CA SER A 138 -21.52 -0.35 -9.40
C SER A 138 -20.03 -0.28 -9.76
N ARG A 139 -19.18 -0.89 -8.96
CA ARG A 139 -17.74 -0.97 -9.17
C ARG A 139 -17.28 -2.44 -9.08
N LEU A 140 -16.42 -2.85 -10.00
CA LEU A 140 -16.01 -4.24 -10.12
C LEU A 140 -14.50 -4.42 -9.93
N VAL A 141 -14.15 -5.51 -9.25
CA VAL A 141 -12.83 -6.11 -9.31
C VAL A 141 -12.85 -7.26 -10.31
N VAL A 142 -11.87 -7.31 -11.20
CA VAL A 142 -11.59 -8.48 -12.05
C VAL A 142 -10.33 -9.15 -11.53
N SER A 143 -10.44 -10.43 -11.18
CA SER A 143 -9.30 -11.27 -10.80
C SER A 143 -9.24 -12.51 -11.69
N ALA A 144 -8.02 -12.95 -12.06
CA ALA A 144 -7.86 -14.15 -12.86
C ALA A 144 -6.86 -15.12 -12.24
N ALA A 145 -7.18 -16.40 -12.31
CA ALA A 145 -6.21 -17.46 -12.01
C ALA A 145 -5.02 -17.29 -12.97
N GLY A 146 -3.78 -17.38 -12.43
CA GLY A 146 -2.55 -17.22 -13.22
C GLY A 146 -2.24 -15.80 -13.69
N ALA A 147 -2.95 -14.76 -13.24
CA ALA A 147 -2.67 -13.38 -13.67
C ALA A 147 -1.23 -12.90 -13.42
N PRO A 148 -0.46 -13.34 -12.41
CA PRO A 148 0.95 -12.97 -12.29
C PRO A 148 1.82 -13.42 -13.45
N SER A 149 1.45 -14.48 -14.15
CA SER A 149 2.12 -14.95 -15.39
C SER A 149 1.40 -14.50 -16.66
N ALA A 150 0.14 -14.08 -16.58
CA ALA A 150 -0.70 -13.70 -17.70
C ALA A 150 -1.61 -12.50 -17.35
N PRO A 151 -1.04 -11.30 -17.03
CA PRO A 151 -1.82 -10.14 -16.58
C PRO A 151 -2.80 -9.62 -17.63
N TRP A 152 -2.56 -9.92 -18.90
CA TRP A 152 -3.45 -9.57 -19.99
C TRP A 152 -4.85 -10.19 -19.86
N LEU A 153 -5.01 -11.34 -19.16
CA LEU A 153 -6.31 -11.96 -18.92
C LEU A 153 -7.27 -11.01 -18.18
N GLU A 154 -6.76 -10.35 -17.12
CA GLU A 154 -7.55 -9.35 -16.38
C GLU A 154 -7.73 -8.06 -17.18
N ARG A 155 -6.67 -7.58 -17.86
CA ARG A 155 -6.72 -6.35 -18.66
C ARG A 155 -7.72 -6.45 -19.80
N THR A 156 -7.74 -7.56 -20.53
CA THR A 156 -8.69 -7.79 -21.61
C THR A 156 -10.12 -7.83 -21.08
N ALA A 157 -10.38 -8.59 -20.03
CA ALA A 157 -11.72 -8.65 -19.42
C ALA A 157 -12.18 -7.28 -18.91
N ALA A 158 -11.30 -6.53 -18.22
CA ALA A 158 -11.62 -5.18 -17.78
C ALA A 158 -11.92 -4.23 -18.96
N GLY A 159 -11.19 -4.37 -20.07
CA GLY A 159 -11.45 -3.62 -21.30
C GLY A 159 -12.85 -3.89 -21.85
N VAL A 160 -13.25 -5.15 -21.98
CA VAL A 160 -14.59 -5.54 -22.40
C VAL A 160 -15.66 -4.92 -21.49
N LEU A 161 -15.54 -5.08 -20.17
CA LEU A 161 -16.54 -4.57 -19.23
C LEU A 161 -16.66 -3.04 -19.22
N ARG A 162 -15.55 -2.33 -19.41
CA ARG A 162 -15.55 -0.86 -19.52
C ARG A 162 -16.23 -0.40 -20.82
N THR A 163 -15.94 -1.08 -21.93
CA THR A 163 -16.48 -0.72 -23.24
C THR A 163 -17.96 -1.07 -23.39
N GLU A 164 -18.34 -2.30 -23.00
CA GLU A 164 -19.70 -2.81 -23.25
C GLU A 164 -20.70 -2.35 -22.18
N LEU A 165 -20.26 -2.18 -20.93
CA LEU A 165 -21.14 -1.90 -19.79
C LEU A 165 -20.87 -0.56 -19.10
N GLY A 166 -19.84 0.19 -19.50
CA GLY A 166 -19.49 1.46 -18.90
C GLY A 166 -19.07 1.37 -17.41
N LEU A 167 -18.64 0.20 -16.93
CA LEU A 167 -18.36 -0.05 -15.53
C LEU A 167 -16.98 0.45 -15.12
N HIS A 168 -16.87 0.91 -13.88
CA HIS A 168 -15.57 1.11 -13.22
C HIS A 168 -15.01 -0.26 -12.83
N VAL A 169 -13.85 -0.60 -13.40
CA VAL A 169 -13.23 -1.93 -13.20
C VAL A 169 -11.80 -1.79 -12.76
N GLU A 170 -11.46 -2.43 -11.63
CA GLU A 170 -10.11 -2.59 -11.12
C GLU A 170 -9.58 -4.00 -11.43
N VAL A 171 -8.29 -4.11 -11.71
CA VAL A 171 -7.62 -5.39 -12.02
C VAL A 171 -6.73 -5.82 -10.86
N ALA A 172 -6.95 -7.03 -10.34
CA ALA A 172 -6.32 -7.48 -9.11
C ALA A 172 -4.79 -7.66 -9.22
N HIS A 173 -4.25 -7.95 -10.42
CA HIS A 173 -2.80 -8.16 -10.61
C HIS A 173 -1.95 -6.90 -10.39
N GLU A 174 -2.56 -5.73 -10.27
CA GLU A 174 -1.85 -4.48 -9.93
C GLU A 174 -1.67 -4.29 -8.42
N LEU A 175 -2.46 -5.02 -7.61
CA LEU A 175 -2.56 -4.83 -6.16
C LEU A 175 -2.02 -5.97 -5.33
N GLY A 176 -1.51 -7.04 -5.94
CA GLY A 176 -1.02 -8.14 -5.14
C GLY A 176 -0.11 -9.10 -5.90
N GLY A 177 0.48 -10.02 -5.13
CA GLY A 177 1.38 -11.06 -5.61
C GLY A 177 0.66 -12.29 -6.16
N THR A 178 1.24 -13.48 -5.96
CA THR A 178 0.83 -14.72 -6.62
C THR A 178 -0.52 -15.29 -6.20
N GLY A 179 -0.95 -15.11 -4.94
CA GLY A 179 -2.21 -15.66 -4.42
C GLY A 179 -3.45 -14.98 -5.01
N VAL A 180 -4.32 -15.72 -5.72
CA VAL A 180 -5.52 -15.15 -6.35
C VAL A 180 -6.50 -14.58 -5.33
N ARG A 181 -6.73 -15.28 -4.24
CA ARG A 181 -7.65 -14.87 -3.18
C ARG A 181 -7.16 -13.61 -2.46
N GLU A 182 -5.91 -13.62 -2.05
CA GLU A 182 -5.29 -12.52 -1.32
C GLU A 182 -5.20 -11.25 -2.20
N ARG A 183 -4.95 -11.42 -3.49
CA ARG A 183 -4.93 -10.36 -4.49
C ARG A 183 -6.33 -9.78 -4.75
N GLU A 184 -7.35 -10.64 -4.84
CA GLU A 184 -8.75 -10.25 -4.96
C GLU A 184 -9.23 -9.47 -3.71
N HIS A 185 -8.82 -9.91 -2.53
CA HIS A 185 -9.09 -9.20 -1.28
C HIS A 185 -8.41 -7.83 -1.28
N ALA A 186 -7.14 -7.74 -1.69
CA ALA A 186 -6.43 -6.47 -1.82
C ALA A 186 -7.18 -5.49 -2.75
N ALA A 187 -7.62 -5.96 -3.91
CA ALA A 187 -8.34 -5.14 -4.86
C ALA A 187 -9.71 -4.67 -4.33
N ALA A 188 -10.43 -5.53 -3.62
CA ALA A 188 -11.69 -5.14 -2.99
C ALA A 188 -11.50 -4.13 -1.84
N LEU A 189 -10.47 -4.29 -1.01
CA LEU A 189 -10.09 -3.30 0.02
C LEU A 189 -9.72 -1.97 -0.63
N ASN A 190 -8.91 -2.01 -1.67
CA ASN A 190 -8.49 -0.82 -2.40
C ASN A 190 -9.68 -0.06 -2.97
N LEU A 191 -10.51 -0.73 -3.74
CA LEU A 191 -11.70 -0.15 -4.34
C LEU A 191 -12.68 0.38 -3.30
N GLY A 192 -12.80 -0.30 -2.15
CA GLY A 192 -13.64 0.14 -1.03
C GLY A 192 -13.15 1.40 -0.32
N LEU A 193 -11.88 1.78 -0.47
CA LEU A 193 -11.27 2.97 0.12
C LEU A 193 -11.19 4.17 -0.83
N THR A 194 -11.54 4.01 -2.12
CA THR A 194 -11.38 5.08 -3.12
C THR A 194 -12.12 6.36 -2.75
N SER A 195 -13.39 6.26 -2.32
CA SER A 195 -14.19 7.45 -1.95
C SER A 195 -13.63 8.20 -0.74
N TRP A 196 -13.05 7.47 0.23
CA TRP A 196 -12.34 8.09 1.34
C TRP A 196 -11.11 8.86 0.84
N ALA A 197 -10.31 8.26 -0.03
CA ALA A 197 -9.12 8.92 -0.58
C ALA A 197 -9.46 10.16 -1.39
N GLU A 198 -10.52 10.12 -2.20
CA GLU A 198 -11.04 11.27 -2.95
C GLU A 198 -11.43 12.43 -2.01
N ALA A 199 -12.15 12.12 -0.92
CA ALA A 199 -12.53 13.12 0.07
C ALA A 199 -11.31 13.73 0.76
N VAL A 200 -10.32 12.90 1.17
CA VAL A 200 -9.07 13.38 1.77
C VAL A 200 -8.30 14.31 0.83
N VAL A 201 -8.18 13.96 -0.44
CA VAL A 201 -7.50 14.81 -1.44
C VAL A 201 -8.25 16.12 -1.65
N ALA A 202 -9.58 16.10 -1.72
CA ALA A 202 -10.40 17.30 -1.86
C ALA A 202 -10.23 18.24 -0.66
N ASP A 203 -10.20 17.69 0.56
CA ASP A 203 -10.01 18.46 1.79
C ASP A 203 -8.58 19.05 1.87
N ALA A 204 -7.57 18.26 1.53
CA ALA A 204 -6.19 18.71 1.51
C ALA A 204 -5.97 19.85 0.50
N ARG A 205 -6.58 19.77 -0.69
CA ARG A 205 -6.53 20.84 -1.68
C ARG A 205 -7.21 22.13 -1.22
N ARG A 206 -8.30 22.02 -0.44
CA ARG A 206 -8.95 23.19 0.17
C ARG A 206 -8.06 23.88 1.20
N ALA A 207 -7.34 23.12 2.01
CA ALA A 207 -6.44 23.65 3.02
C ALA A 207 -5.12 24.21 2.43
N PHE A 208 -4.63 23.61 1.35
CA PHE A 208 -3.36 23.93 0.70
C PHE A 208 -3.52 24.09 -0.83
N PRO A 209 -4.23 25.13 -1.30
CA PRO A 209 -4.60 25.25 -2.72
C PRO A 209 -3.40 25.42 -3.66
N ASP A 210 -2.31 26.07 -3.18
CA ASP A 210 -1.15 26.45 -4.00
C ASP A 210 0.05 25.51 -3.78
N SER A 211 -0.09 24.46 -2.97
CA SER A 211 1.01 23.55 -2.64
C SER A 211 0.99 22.29 -3.50
N ASP A 212 2.17 21.76 -3.81
CA ASP A 212 2.31 20.41 -4.33
C ASP A 212 1.93 19.39 -3.23
N LEU A 213 0.82 18.68 -3.44
CA LEU A 213 0.28 17.71 -2.49
C LEU A 213 0.76 16.30 -2.79
N GLY A 214 1.32 15.66 -1.77
CA GLY A 214 1.65 14.25 -1.80
C GLY A 214 1.25 13.55 -0.51
N PHE A 215 1.19 12.23 -0.57
CA PHE A 215 0.74 11.39 0.54
C PHE A 215 1.80 10.34 0.87
N ALA A 216 1.90 9.98 2.15
CA ALA A 216 2.68 8.83 2.55
C ALA A 216 2.06 7.57 1.91
N HIS A 217 2.76 6.95 0.98
CA HIS A 217 2.21 5.92 0.10
C HIS A 217 3.28 4.95 -0.39
N GLY A 218 2.90 3.69 -0.53
CA GLY A 218 3.73 2.66 -1.13
C GLY A 218 5.08 2.45 -0.46
N MET A 219 5.95 1.70 -1.11
CA MET A 219 7.25 1.30 -0.57
C MET A 219 8.28 2.44 -0.49
N GLY A 220 8.06 3.52 -1.20
CA GLY A 220 8.94 4.70 -1.19
C GLY A 220 8.60 5.73 -0.13
N GLY A 221 7.44 5.61 0.51
CA GLY A 221 6.92 6.58 1.48
C GLY A 221 6.28 7.82 0.85
N PHE A 222 6.14 7.87 -0.48
CA PHE A 222 5.49 8.96 -1.21
C PHE A 222 4.67 8.46 -2.39
N GLY A 223 3.51 9.10 -2.61
CA GLY A 223 2.70 9.03 -3.82
C GLY A 223 2.03 10.37 -4.11
N SER A 224 1.77 10.68 -5.38
CA SER A 224 0.97 11.82 -5.78
C SER A 224 -0.48 11.69 -5.29
N ALA A 225 -1.24 12.78 -5.30
CA ALA A 225 -2.67 12.75 -4.98
C ALA A 225 -3.44 11.78 -5.90
N ALA A 226 -3.05 11.70 -7.18
CA ALA A 226 -3.66 10.77 -8.13
C ALA A 226 -3.36 9.30 -7.77
N GLU A 227 -2.12 8.99 -7.38
CA GLU A 227 -1.73 7.65 -6.95
C GLU A 227 -2.41 7.25 -5.65
N PHE A 228 -2.52 8.17 -4.70
CA PHE A 228 -3.22 7.95 -3.44
C PHE A 228 -4.69 7.60 -3.66
N VAL A 229 -5.39 8.26 -4.60
CA VAL A 229 -6.77 7.91 -4.98
C VAL A 229 -6.83 6.58 -5.73
N ARG A 230 -5.87 6.32 -6.62
CA ARG A 230 -5.82 5.09 -7.42
C ARG A 230 -5.55 3.85 -6.56
N GLN A 231 -4.66 3.96 -5.58
CA GLN A 231 -4.28 2.84 -4.71
C GLN A 231 -4.29 3.21 -3.22
N PRO A 232 -5.45 3.60 -2.65
CA PRO A 232 -5.52 4.03 -1.25
C PRO A 232 -5.04 2.96 -0.25
N LEU A 233 -5.06 1.68 -0.60
CA LEU A 233 -4.51 0.61 0.23
C LEU A 233 -3.00 0.77 0.49
N GLY A 234 -2.26 1.42 -0.42
CA GLY A 234 -0.82 1.66 -0.29
C GLY A 234 -0.44 2.60 0.86
N VAL A 235 -1.39 3.32 1.45
CA VAL A 235 -1.12 4.28 2.52
C VAL A 235 -0.61 3.61 3.81
N PHE A 236 -1.08 2.42 4.14
CA PHE A 236 -0.64 1.68 5.33
C PHE A 236 0.87 1.43 5.30
N HIS A 237 1.40 1.02 4.15
CA HIS A 237 2.83 0.80 3.93
C HIS A 237 3.60 2.11 3.83
N GLY A 238 3.01 3.12 3.20
CA GLY A 238 3.60 4.44 3.04
C GLY A 238 3.87 5.13 4.38
N VAL A 239 2.94 5.03 5.33
CA VAL A 239 3.11 5.58 6.68
C VAL A 239 4.20 4.84 7.45
N VAL A 240 4.24 3.51 7.39
CA VAL A 240 5.35 2.73 7.98
C VAL A 240 6.67 3.11 7.33
N ARG A 241 6.71 3.27 6.02
CA ARG A 241 7.93 3.69 5.31
C ARG A 241 8.37 5.09 5.71
N ALA A 242 7.44 6.04 5.85
CA ALA A 242 7.75 7.38 6.36
C ALA A 242 8.36 7.29 7.78
N ALA A 243 7.78 6.47 8.66
CA ALA A 243 8.34 6.22 9.99
C ALA A 243 9.79 5.72 9.92
N VAL A 244 10.06 4.72 9.09
CA VAL A 244 11.42 4.17 8.89
C VAL A 244 12.38 5.23 8.38
N LEU A 245 11.98 6.02 7.38
CA LEU A 245 12.81 7.11 6.84
C LEU A 245 13.13 8.15 7.91
N GLY A 246 12.14 8.58 8.69
CA GLY A 246 12.34 9.53 9.78
C GLY A 246 13.25 9.00 10.87
N VAL A 247 13.04 7.76 11.35
CA VAL A 247 13.91 7.11 12.34
C VAL A 247 15.33 6.99 11.82
N SER A 248 15.52 6.43 10.62
CA SER A 248 16.86 6.25 10.04
C SER A 248 17.61 7.57 9.90
N ARG A 249 16.89 8.63 9.55
CA ARG A 249 17.47 9.98 9.39
C ARG A 249 17.89 10.59 10.73
N VAL A 250 17.09 10.38 11.79
CA VAL A 250 17.36 10.92 13.13
C VAL A 250 18.42 10.13 13.87
N THR A 251 18.37 8.78 13.78
CA THR A 251 19.22 7.90 14.58
C THR A 251 20.45 7.37 13.87
N GLY A 252 20.46 7.39 12.53
CA GLY A 252 21.45 6.71 11.70
C GLY A 252 21.27 5.18 11.62
N HIS A 253 20.27 4.61 12.30
CA HIS A 253 20.04 3.17 12.25
C HIS A 253 19.43 2.74 10.91
N THR A 254 19.91 1.63 10.38
CA THR A 254 19.35 0.93 9.21
C THR A 254 18.69 -0.40 9.59
N ASP A 255 19.08 -0.95 10.73
CA ASP A 255 18.58 -2.23 11.23
C ASP A 255 18.00 -2.00 12.64
N PHE A 256 16.69 -2.14 12.78
CA PHE A 256 15.99 -1.90 14.06
C PHE A 256 14.59 -2.55 14.04
N ILE A 257 13.97 -2.60 15.19
CA ILE A 257 12.55 -2.92 15.33
C ILE A 257 11.82 -1.61 15.61
N LEU A 258 10.97 -1.21 14.66
CA LEU A 258 10.09 -0.05 14.80
C LEU A 258 8.90 -0.40 15.69
N VAL A 259 8.61 0.43 16.68
CA VAL A 259 7.39 0.39 17.49
C VAL A 259 6.65 1.70 17.29
N SER A 260 5.51 1.63 16.62
CA SER A 260 4.68 2.79 16.31
C SER A 260 3.32 2.67 17.00
N ALA A 261 3.04 3.52 17.98
CA ALA A 261 1.71 3.63 18.55
C ALA A 261 0.93 4.72 17.82
N ARG A 262 -0.23 4.36 17.30
CA ARG A 262 -1.18 5.26 16.63
C ARG A 262 -2.59 4.90 17.03
N ASP A 263 -3.37 5.90 17.41
CA ASP A 263 -4.79 5.76 17.75
C ASP A 263 -5.05 4.63 18.77
N ASP A 264 -5.55 3.49 18.34
CA ASP A 264 -5.97 2.36 19.16
C ASP A 264 -5.06 1.12 19.05
N SER A 265 -3.96 1.20 18.31
CA SER A 265 -3.05 0.07 18.10
C SER A 265 -1.58 0.44 18.20
N THR A 266 -0.76 -0.57 18.48
CA THR A 266 0.70 -0.50 18.40
C THR A 266 1.17 -1.47 17.33
N THR A 267 1.84 -0.94 16.32
CA THR A 267 2.42 -1.74 15.23
C THR A 267 3.90 -1.93 15.46
N LEU A 268 4.36 -3.19 15.40
CA LEU A 268 5.76 -3.55 15.38
C LEU A 268 6.15 -3.98 13.98
N VAL A 269 7.29 -3.48 13.49
CA VAL A 269 7.81 -3.84 12.17
C VAL A 269 9.31 -4.05 12.27
N GLY A 270 9.81 -5.16 11.72
CA GLY A 270 11.24 -5.35 11.51
C GLY A 270 11.73 -4.47 10.37
N VAL A 271 12.92 -3.88 10.56
CA VAL A 271 13.58 -3.04 9.54
C VAL A 271 14.98 -3.55 9.33
N THR A 272 15.33 -3.86 8.09
CA THR A 272 16.65 -4.35 7.69
C THR A 272 17.17 -3.56 6.50
N GLY A 273 18.39 -3.03 6.59
CA GLY A 273 18.98 -2.20 5.55
C GLY A 273 18.19 -0.92 5.25
N GLY A 274 17.47 -0.37 6.24
CA GLY A 274 16.62 0.81 6.09
C GLY A 274 15.29 0.55 5.35
N GLU A 275 14.90 -0.72 5.16
CA GLU A 275 13.64 -1.12 4.51
C GLU A 275 12.80 -1.93 5.50
N PRO A 276 11.47 -1.70 5.57
CA PRO A 276 10.58 -2.57 6.33
C PRO A 276 10.64 -4.00 5.80
N ASP A 277 10.75 -4.98 6.69
CA ASP A 277 10.76 -6.39 6.31
C ASP A 277 9.40 -6.80 5.72
N ARG A 278 9.43 -7.69 4.71
CA ARG A 278 8.23 -8.10 3.98
C ARG A 278 7.75 -9.49 4.36
N ALA A 279 6.45 -9.67 4.26
CA ALA A 279 5.76 -10.96 4.35
C ALA A 279 5.09 -11.31 3.00
N ASP A 280 4.66 -12.54 2.85
CA ASP A 280 3.88 -12.97 1.69
C ASP A 280 2.42 -12.51 1.78
N VAL A 281 1.90 -12.43 3.00
CA VAL A 281 0.52 -12.00 3.30
C VAL A 281 0.50 -11.20 4.60
N GLU A 282 -0.49 -10.35 4.72
CA GLU A 282 -0.78 -9.53 5.89
C GLU A 282 -2.29 -9.54 6.17
N GLN A 283 -2.69 -9.18 7.38
CA GLN A 283 -4.09 -9.02 7.73
C GLN A 283 -4.41 -7.55 8.00
N LEU A 284 -5.45 -7.05 7.34
CA LEU A 284 -6.05 -5.76 7.61
C LEU A 284 -7.51 -5.97 7.99
N TRP A 285 -7.89 -5.56 9.20
CA TRP A 285 -9.26 -5.70 9.75
C TRP A 285 -9.81 -7.13 9.69
N GLY A 286 -8.93 -8.13 9.81
CA GLY A 286 -9.24 -9.55 9.74
C GLY A 286 -9.32 -10.12 8.32
N VAL A 287 -9.00 -9.33 7.30
CA VAL A 287 -8.95 -9.75 5.89
C VAL A 287 -7.51 -10.00 5.49
N THR A 288 -7.20 -11.22 5.07
CA THR A 288 -5.87 -11.57 4.55
C THR A 288 -5.70 -11.05 3.13
N HIS A 289 -4.63 -10.30 2.89
CA HIS A 289 -4.25 -9.78 1.58
C HIS A 289 -2.73 -9.89 1.34
N ASN A 290 -2.28 -9.65 0.11
CA ASN A 290 -0.88 -9.72 -0.28
C ASN A 290 -0.36 -8.45 -0.97
N HIS A 291 -1.04 -7.32 -0.77
CA HIS A 291 -0.57 -6.02 -1.29
C HIS A 291 0.54 -5.49 -0.40
N LEU A 292 1.78 -5.42 -0.91
CA LEU A 292 2.96 -4.90 -0.21
C LEU A 292 3.15 -5.40 1.22
N ALA A 293 2.65 -6.61 1.55
CA ALA A 293 2.56 -7.13 2.90
C ALA A 293 3.87 -7.03 3.69
N LEU A 294 3.80 -6.57 4.94
CA LEU A 294 4.93 -6.39 5.85
C LEU A 294 4.99 -7.51 6.89
N ASP A 295 6.21 -7.87 7.32
CA ASP A 295 6.40 -8.68 8.53
C ASP A 295 6.16 -7.79 9.76
N SER A 296 4.88 -7.56 10.03
CA SER A 296 4.39 -6.69 11.07
C SER A 296 3.57 -7.45 12.12
N VAL A 297 3.49 -6.87 13.31
CA VAL A 297 2.66 -7.35 14.41
C VAL A 297 1.84 -6.18 14.92
N GLU A 298 0.52 -6.32 14.91
CA GLU A 298 -0.38 -5.35 15.50
C GLU A 298 -0.79 -5.81 16.92
N LEU A 299 -0.65 -4.93 17.89
CA LEU A 299 -1.03 -5.14 19.28
C LEU A 299 -2.09 -4.11 19.70
N PRO A 300 -3.12 -4.50 20.48
CA PRO A 300 -4.08 -3.54 21.03
C PRO A 300 -3.39 -2.51 21.92
N LEU A 301 -3.89 -1.28 21.89
CA LEU A 301 -3.45 -0.23 22.83
C LEU A 301 -3.73 -0.70 24.27
N GLY A 302 -2.74 -0.58 25.15
CA GLY A 302 -2.84 -1.04 26.55
C GLY A 302 -2.14 -2.38 26.82
N ALA A 303 -1.72 -3.12 25.78
CA ALA A 303 -0.81 -4.28 25.97
C ALA A 303 0.63 -3.87 26.36
N GLY A 304 0.85 -2.56 26.53
CA GLY A 304 2.17 -1.94 26.75
C GLY A 304 2.93 -1.75 25.44
N ALA A 305 3.58 -0.62 25.27
CA ALA A 305 4.44 -0.36 24.10
C ALA A 305 5.70 -1.27 24.09
N ASP A 306 5.89 -2.10 25.13
CA ASP A 306 7.01 -3.04 25.20
C ASP A 306 6.69 -4.32 24.40
N PRO A 307 7.38 -4.55 23.28
CA PRO A 307 7.23 -5.78 22.49
C PRO A 307 7.45 -7.06 23.29
N ALA A 308 8.25 -7.02 24.36
CA ALA A 308 8.53 -8.17 25.19
C ALA A 308 7.32 -8.67 25.99
N THR A 309 6.28 -7.87 26.13
CA THR A 309 5.06 -8.25 26.88
C THR A 309 4.15 -9.19 26.11
N SER A 310 4.19 -9.19 24.77
CA SER A 310 3.35 -10.04 23.93
C SER A 310 4.11 -11.26 23.36
N PRO A 311 3.44 -12.42 23.14
CA PRO A 311 4.08 -13.56 22.49
C PRO A 311 4.56 -13.26 21.06
N LEU A 312 3.81 -12.45 20.32
CA LEU A 312 4.15 -12.08 18.95
C LEU A 312 5.32 -11.10 18.92
N GLY A 313 5.34 -10.11 19.81
CA GLY A 313 6.47 -9.19 19.95
C GLY A 313 7.75 -9.93 20.34
N ARG A 314 7.69 -10.87 21.30
CA ARG A 314 8.84 -11.72 21.66
C ARG A 314 9.37 -12.54 20.47
N ARG A 315 8.48 -13.04 19.58
CA ARG A 315 8.91 -13.73 18.35
C ARG A 315 9.64 -12.79 17.41
N MET A 316 9.16 -11.57 17.26
CA MET A 316 9.81 -10.57 16.40
C MET A 316 11.21 -10.22 16.92
N LEU A 317 11.36 -9.98 18.24
CA LEU A 317 12.65 -9.77 18.91
C LEU A 317 13.59 -10.95 18.72
N ALA A 318 13.11 -12.18 18.92
CA ALA A 318 13.91 -13.40 18.79
C ALA A 318 14.44 -13.65 17.38
N ARG A 319 13.73 -13.19 16.34
CA ARG A 319 14.17 -13.29 14.94
C ARG A 319 15.25 -12.26 14.58
N ARG A 320 15.40 -11.20 15.39
CA ARG A 320 16.30 -10.06 15.12
C ARG A 320 17.15 -9.76 16.35
N PRO A 321 18.02 -10.72 16.75
CA PRO A 321 18.85 -10.54 17.92
C PRO A 321 19.82 -9.36 17.72
N GLY A 322 19.86 -8.46 18.70
CA GLY A 322 20.73 -7.29 18.66
C GLY A 322 20.20 -6.08 17.90
N TYR A 323 19.02 -6.16 17.28
CA TYR A 323 18.40 -4.97 16.70
C TYR A 323 17.90 -4.04 17.81
N PRO A 324 18.23 -2.74 17.78
CA PRO A 324 17.65 -1.77 18.70
C PRO A 324 16.13 -1.69 18.47
N VAL A 325 15.39 -1.50 19.56
CA VAL A 325 13.95 -1.22 19.53
C VAL A 325 13.79 0.29 19.55
N VAL A 326 13.13 0.84 18.54
CA VAL A 326 12.92 2.28 18.40
C VAL A 326 11.43 2.58 18.46
N ALA A 327 11.00 3.29 19.48
CA ALA A 327 9.62 3.71 19.67
C ALA A 327 9.40 5.10 19.09
N ILE A 328 8.25 5.31 18.41
CA ILE A 328 7.85 6.58 17.81
C ILE A 328 6.40 6.96 18.17
N GLY A 329 6.05 8.21 17.95
CA GLY A 329 4.72 8.73 18.27
C GLY A 329 4.44 8.64 19.77
N ASP A 330 3.23 8.23 20.15
CA ASP A 330 2.83 8.13 21.56
C ASP A 330 3.57 7.02 22.31
N ALA A 331 4.15 6.05 21.61
CA ALA A 331 5.01 5.03 22.21
C ALA A 331 6.36 5.59 22.71
N ALA A 332 6.85 6.66 22.12
CA ALA A 332 8.07 7.33 22.56
C ALA A 332 7.97 7.89 23.99
N ALA A 333 6.77 8.26 24.43
CA ALA A 333 6.53 8.75 25.78
C ALA A 333 6.66 7.68 26.88
N SER A 334 6.70 6.39 26.54
CA SER A 334 6.71 5.27 27.48
C SER A 334 8.10 4.79 27.95
N GLY A 335 9.20 5.44 27.55
CA GLY A 335 10.50 5.30 28.22
C GLY A 335 11.44 4.21 27.71
N ALA A 336 11.23 3.65 26.51
CA ALA A 336 12.11 2.63 25.92
C ALA A 336 13.26 3.21 25.05
N GLU A 337 13.68 4.46 25.26
CA GLU A 337 14.55 5.18 24.33
C GLU A 337 15.97 5.46 24.88
N PRO A 338 16.97 5.55 23.96
CA PRO A 338 18.26 6.14 24.28
C PRO A 338 18.07 7.60 24.72
N ALA A 339 18.61 7.95 25.89
CA ALA A 339 18.52 9.30 26.46
C ALA A 339 18.98 10.35 25.43
N GLY A 340 18.08 11.29 25.07
CA GLY A 340 18.36 12.46 24.22
C GLY A 340 17.69 12.50 22.85
N LEU A 341 17.08 11.41 22.37
CA LEU A 341 16.41 11.36 21.05
C LEU A 341 14.87 11.37 21.12
N SER A 342 14.30 11.13 22.30
CA SER A 342 12.85 11.07 22.53
C SER A 342 12.07 12.28 22.01
N GLY A 343 12.63 13.47 22.18
CA GLY A 343 12.02 14.72 21.72
C GLY A 343 11.89 14.85 20.19
N VAL A 344 12.62 14.06 19.39
CA VAL A 344 12.61 14.13 17.92
C VAL A 344 11.86 12.95 17.31
N LEU A 345 11.90 11.79 17.93
CA LEU A 345 11.28 10.57 17.40
C LEU A 345 9.75 10.62 17.38
N GLN A 346 9.12 11.44 18.19
CA GLN A 346 7.67 11.68 18.09
C GLN A 346 7.26 12.29 16.75
N TRP A 347 8.17 12.98 16.04
CA TRP A 347 7.94 13.60 14.74
C TRP A 347 8.39 12.73 13.55
N ALA A 348 8.88 11.51 13.81
CA ALA A 348 9.53 10.68 12.80
C ALA A 348 8.66 10.44 11.56
N ILE A 349 7.35 10.23 11.72
CA ILE A 349 6.45 10.02 10.57
C ILE A 349 6.31 11.30 9.75
N ALA A 350 6.03 12.44 10.38
CA ALA A 350 5.88 13.72 9.70
C ALA A 350 7.18 14.11 8.97
N PHE A 351 8.34 14.00 9.64
CA PHE A 351 9.63 14.27 9.02
C PHE A 351 9.94 13.27 7.90
N GLY A 352 9.73 11.98 8.12
CA GLY A 352 9.98 10.95 7.12
C GLY A 352 9.08 11.06 5.89
N ALA A 353 7.86 11.58 6.03
CA ALA A 353 6.98 11.86 4.89
C ALA A 353 7.61 12.88 3.91
N THR A 354 8.39 13.86 4.41
CA THR A 354 9.13 14.80 3.56
C THR A 354 10.34 14.15 2.88
N GLN A 355 10.80 12.99 3.34
CA GLN A 355 11.94 12.25 2.78
C GLN A 355 11.51 11.14 1.81
N GLY A 356 10.21 10.98 1.60
CA GLY A 356 9.64 9.92 0.77
C GLY A 356 10.06 10.02 -0.70
N ARG A 357 10.09 8.86 -1.36
CA ARG A 357 10.33 8.72 -2.80
C ARG A 357 9.17 7.95 -3.42
N VAL A 358 8.91 8.19 -4.68
CA VAL A 358 8.00 7.32 -5.43
C VAL A 358 8.71 5.99 -5.68
N THR A 359 8.11 4.89 -5.26
CA THR A 359 8.66 3.55 -5.52
C THR A 359 7.55 2.62 -5.95
N VAL A 360 7.71 2.05 -7.14
CA VAL A 360 6.81 1.04 -7.70
C VAL A 360 7.49 -0.32 -7.65
N LEU A 361 6.74 -1.33 -7.25
CA LEU A 361 7.12 -2.73 -7.29
C LEU A 361 6.17 -3.48 -8.22
N ILE A 362 6.73 -4.19 -9.20
CA ILE A 362 5.99 -5.13 -10.03
C ILE A 362 6.51 -6.53 -9.75
N GLU A 363 5.60 -7.45 -9.48
CA GLU A 363 5.91 -8.87 -9.32
C GLU A 363 5.24 -9.68 -10.44
N ARG A 364 6.01 -10.54 -11.11
CA ARG A 364 5.55 -11.42 -12.18
C ARG A 364 6.13 -12.81 -12.01
N VAL A 365 5.42 -13.79 -12.54
CA VAL A 365 5.91 -15.16 -12.69
C VAL A 365 6.31 -15.35 -14.14
N LEU A 366 7.59 -15.61 -14.39
CA LEU A 366 8.15 -15.77 -15.74
C LEU A 366 8.68 -17.18 -15.92
N ARG A 367 8.54 -17.76 -17.13
CA ARG A 367 9.08 -19.07 -17.46
C ARG A 367 10.58 -18.99 -17.71
N ARG A 368 11.34 -19.89 -17.07
CA ARG A 368 12.69 -20.23 -17.55
C ARG A 368 12.58 -21.11 -18.78
N GLY A 369 13.51 -21.01 -19.67
CA GLY A 369 13.60 -21.92 -20.84
C GLY A 369 13.40 -21.24 -22.17
N LEU A 370 13.13 -19.93 -22.18
CA LEU A 370 13.10 -19.13 -23.43
C LEU A 370 14.51 -18.71 -23.90
N GLY A 371 15.58 -19.23 -23.26
CA GLY A 371 16.95 -18.78 -23.47
C GLY A 371 17.29 -17.49 -22.68
N THR A 372 18.56 -17.23 -22.46
CA THR A 372 19.04 -16.07 -21.69
C THR A 372 18.61 -14.73 -22.28
N HIS A 373 18.51 -14.64 -23.60
CA HIS A 373 18.14 -13.42 -24.31
C HIS A 373 16.65 -13.07 -24.08
N ALA A 374 15.74 -14.02 -24.25
CA ALA A 374 14.32 -13.80 -24.05
C ALA A 374 13.95 -13.50 -22.57
N ALA A 375 14.65 -14.09 -21.60
CA ALA A 375 14.48 -13.78 -20.19
C ALA A 375 14.92 -12.34 -19.86
N ALA A 376 16.02 -11.87 -20.47
CA ALA A 376 16.49 -10.51 -20.32
C ALA A 376 15.51 -9.49 -20.95
N GLU A 377 14.96 -9.77 -22.12
CA GLU A 377 13.96 -8.94 -22.78
C GLU A 377 12.66 -8.83 -21.95
N GLN A 378 12.18 -9.95 -21.38
CA GLN A 378 11.02 -9.93 -20.50
C GLN A 378 11.26 -9.10 -19.23
N THR A 379 12.45 -9.23 -18.63
CA THR A 379 12.81 -8.41 -17.45
C THR A 379 12.89 -6.93 -17.81
N LEU A 380 13.47 -6.60 -18.99
CA LEU A 380 13.53 -5.21 -19.47
C LEU A 380 12.12 -4.62 -19.67
N ALA A 381 11.20 -5.36 -20.28
CA ALA A 381 9.81 -4.93 -20.46
C ALA A 381 9.12 -4.66 -19.10
N LEU A 382 9.43 -5.46 -18.06
CA LEU A 382 8.92 -5.20 -16.70
C LEU A 382 9.54 -3.94 -16.08
N VAL A 383 10.80 -3.65 -16.36
CA VAL A 383 11.44 -2.39 -15.93
C VAL A 383 10.75 -1.20 -16.60
N GLU A 384 10.48 -1.25 -17.89
CA GLU A 384 9.78 -0.21 -18.64
C GLU A 384 8.34 -0.01 -18.11
N GLU A 385 7.61 -1.11 -17.83
CA GLU A 385 6.30 -1.04 -17.19
C GLU A 385 6.39 -0.36 -15.80
N ALA A 386 7.40 -0.71 -15.00
CA ALA A 386 7.60 -0.14 -13.67
C ALA A 386 7.98 1.35 -13.72
N VAL A 387 8.79 1.77 -14.70
CA VAL A 387 9.14 3.18 -14.95
C VAL A 387 7.89 3.98 -15.30
N THR A 388 7.08 3.46 -16.23
CA THR A 388 5.82 4.10 -16.64
C THR A 388 4.89 4.28 -15.44
N ARG A 389 4.73 3.23 -14.62
CA ARG A 389 3.91 3.29 -13.40
C ARG A 389 4.48 4.26 -12.36
N ALA A 390 5.79 4.32 -12.20
CA ALA A 390 6.42 5.26 -11.28
C ALA A 390 6.16 6.73 -11.70
N THR A 391 6.22 7.03 -13.00
CA THR A 391 5.86 8.35 -13.54
C THR A 391 4.39 8.68 -13.27
N LEU A 392 3.47 7.74 -13.50
CA LEU A 392 2.04 7.91 -13.19
C LEU A 392 1.79 8.10 -11.69
N ALA A 393 2.59 7.47 -10.84
CA ALA A 393 2.52 7.62 -9.39
C ALA A 393 3.13 8.93 -8.87
N GLY A 394 3.70 9.76 -9.74
CA GLY A 394 4.24 11.07 -9.42
C GLY A 394 5.77 11.12 -9.30
N ALA A 395 6.50 10.15 -9.89
CA ALA A 395 7.96 10.25 -10.00
C ALA A 395 8.34 11.28 -11.07
N ALA A 396 9.34 12.10 -10.78
CA ALA A 396 9.96 12.97 -11.77
C ALA A 396 10.55 12.11 -12.92
N PRO A 397 10.38 12.52 -14.17
CA PRO A 397 11.04 11.88 -15.30
C PRO A 397 12.55 11.83 -15.10
N SER A 398 13.13 10.66 -15.24
CA SER A 398 14.59 10.48 -15.13
C SER A 398 15.07 9.63 -16.29
N PRO A 399 16.16 10.02 -16.97
CA PRO A 399 16.77 9.19 -18.02
C PRO A 399 17.37 7.90 -17.47
N GLU A 400 17.74 7.90 -16.18
CA GLU A 400 18.30 6.74 -15.49
C GLU A 400 17.54 6.49 -14.17
N PRO A 401 16.33 5.91 -14.22
CA PRO A 401 15.62 5.58 -13.01
C PRO A 401 16.38 4.52 -12.20
N ARG A 402 16.43 4.68 -10.88
CA ARG A 402 16.99 3.64 -10.02
C ARG A 402 16.11 2.41 -10.11
N SER A 403 16.58 1.37 -10.77
CA SER A 403 15.88 0.11 -10.93
C SER A 403 16.68 -1.04 -10.34
N SER A 404 15.99 -2.03 -9.82
CA SER A 404 16.56 -3.32 -9.42
C SER A 404 15.58 -4.43 -9.78
N ALA A 405 16.13 -5.57 -10.19
CA ALA A 405 15.36 -6.78 -10.42
C ALA A 405 15.87 -7.89 -9.50
N ASP A 406 14.93 -8.51 -8.77
CA ASP A 406 15.19 -9.71 -7.96
C ASP A 406 14.51 -10.89 -8.62
N VAL A 407 15.31 -11.90 -8.97
CA VAL A 407 14.84 -13.09 -9.68
C VAL A 407 14.99 -14.29 -8.76
N ARG A 408 13.88 -14.91 -8.38
CA ARG A 408 13.85 -16.05 -7.47
C ARG A 408 13.23 -17.27 -8.12
N PRO A 409 13.94 -18.41 -8.16
CA PRO A 409 13.36 -19.66 -8.59
C PRO A 409 12.17 -20.04 -7.71
N LEU A 410 11.06 -20.44 -8.35
CA LEU A 410 9.98 -21.08 -7.62
C LEU A 410 10.30 -22.56 -7.42
N ALA A 411 10.56 -22.91 -6.15
CA ALA A 411 10.68 -24.31 -5.74
C ALA A 411 9.31 -24.98 -5.78
N TYR A 412 9.29 -26.31 -5.95
CA TYR A 412 8.10 -27.17 -5.92
C TYR A 412 7.12 -27.01 -7.10
N VAL A 413 7.54 -26.39 -8.19
CA VAL A 413 6.80 -26.33 -9.44
C VAL A 413 7.52 -27.21 -10.46
N SER A 414 6.77 -28.04 -11.21
CA SER A 414 7.35 -28.96 -12.20
C SER A 414 8.02 -28.23 -13.36
N ASP A 415 7.49 -27.06 -13.72
CA ASP A 415 8.05 -26.22 -14.79
C ASP A 415 9.11 -25.26 -14.21
N PRO A 416 10.19 -24.98 -14.93
CA PRO A 416 11.19 -24.02 -14.52
C PRO A 416 10.62 -22.59 -14.66
N VAL A 417 10.22 -22.00 -13.54
CA VAL A 417 9.69 -20.63 -13.46
C VAL A 417 10.38 -19.82 -12.37
N ASP A 418 10.43 -18.53 -12.58
CA ASP A 418 10.95 -17.56 -11.63
C ASP A 418 9.88 -16.55 -11.22
N THR A 419 9.87 -16.16 -9.96
CA THR A 419 9.25 -14.89 -9.55
C THR A 419 10.26 -13.80 -9.83
N VAL A 420 9.87 -12.82 -10.62
CA VAL A 420 10.67 -11.64 -10.95
C VAL A 420 10.01 -10.44 -10.28
N ARG A 421 10.76 -9.76 -9.42
CA ARG A 421 10.36 -8.52 -8.76
C ARG A 421 11.19 -7.38 -9.32
N VAL A 422 10.55 -6.44 -9.98
CA VAL A 422 11.17 -5.22 -10.46
C VAL A 422 10.76 -4.06 -9.57
N ARG A 423 11.75 -3.36 -9.04
CA ARG A 423 11.57 -2.15 -8.23
C ARG A 423 12.14 -0.96 -8.99
N VAL A 424 11.35 0.09 -9.14
CA VAL A 424 11.78 1.37 -9.68
C VAL A 424 11.52 2.46 -8.65
N SER A 425 12.52 3.33 -8.42
CA SER A 425 12.43 4.42 -7.46
C SER A 425 12.85 5.73 -8.10
N GLY A 426 12.03 6.78 -7.94
CA GLY A 426 12.26 8.14 -8.44
C GLY A 426 12.08 9.20 -7.35
N ALA A 427 12.64 10.39 -7.57
CA ALA A 427 12.27 11.56 -6.77
C ALA A 427 10.80 11.93 -7.07
N PRO A 428 10.07 12.57 -6.14
CA PRO A 428 8.80 13.22 -6.46
C PRO A 428 8.96 14.25 -7.58
N ALA A 429 7.95 14.35 -8.49
CA ALA A 429 7.93 15.35 -9.58
C ALA A 429 7.69 16.75 -9.04
#